data_5fd229c6f25873c4540b18aa373bebf6
#
_entry.id   5fd229c6f25873c4540b18aa373bebf6
#
_cell.length_a   1.000
_cell.length_b   1.000
_cell.length_c   1.000
_cell.angle_alpha   90.00
_cell.angle_beta   90.00
_cell.angle_gamma   90.00
#
_symmetry.space_group_name_H-M   'P 1'
#
loop_
_entity.id
_entity.type
_entity.pdbx_description
1 polymer ?
#
loop_
_entity_poly.entity_id
_entity_poly.type
_entity_poly.pdbx_seq_one_letter_code
_entity_poly.pdbx_strand_id
1 'polypeptide(L)'
;MKNKVIITIGRQFGSGGREIGKKLADRLHIPFYDRELLEMAAKENGMSEELLSDFDEKATNSILYSLAIGSYAMGSHVSGVPEMPMNDKVFLFQSDVIKEVAKSSCVVVGRCADYVLRDDPACLNLFLHAPKEVRV
;
A
#
# COMPACT_ATOMS: atom_id res chain seq x y z
N MET A 1 19.04 5.17 20.98
CA MET A 1 18.20 4.44 20.00
C MET A 1 17.08 5.34 19.53
N LYS A 2 17.01 5.57 18.26
CA LYS A 2 15.84 6.24 17.70
C LYS A 2 14.69 5.24 17.65
N ASN A 3 13.58 5.56 18.28
CA ASN A 3 12.40 4.73 18.21
C ASN A 3 11.83 4.74 16.78
N LYS A 4 11.45 3.57 16.30
CA LYS A 4 10.76 3.45 15.01
C LYS A 4 9.43 4.20 15.10
N VAL A 5 9.12 5.02 14.08
CA VAL A 5 7.85 5.73 13.95
C VAL A 5 7.28 5.45 12.56
N ILE A 6 6.09 4.93 12.53
CA ILE A 6 5.34 4.71 11.30
C ILE A 6 4.10 5.60 11.34
N ILE A 7 3.87 6.36 10.29
CA ILE A 7 2.70 7.22 10.18
C ILE A 7 1.90 6.81 8.96
N THR A 8 0.66 6.40 9.16
CA THR A 8 -0.27 6.13 8.07
C THR A 8 -1.19 7.33 7.87
N ILE A 9 -1.46 7.68 6.62
CA ILE A 9 -2.33 8.80 6.28
C ILE A 9 -3.47 8.30 5.41
N GLY A 10 -4.66 8.19 5.99
CA GLY A 10 -5.90 8.09 5.26
C GLY A 10 -6.39 9.49 4.92
N ARG A 11 -7.07 9.66 3.80
CA ARG A 11 -7.53 10.98 3.37
C ARG A 11 -8.76 10.90 2.50
N GLN A 12 -9.52 11.98 2.50
CA GLN A 12 -10.53 12.23 1.49
C GLN A 12 -9.87 12.76 0.22
N PHE A 13 -10.45 12.44 -0.92
CA PHE A 13 -9.96 12.96 -2.20
C PHE A 13 -9.95 14.49 -2.21
N GLY A 14 -8.86 15.08 -2.65
CA GLY A 14 -8.69 16.53 -2.73
C GLY A 14 -8.41 17.22 -1.39
N SER A 15 -8.19 16.49 -0.29
CA SER A 15 -7.90 17.08 1.03
C SER A 15 -6.44 17.52 1.22
N GLY A 16 -5.56 17.22 0.26
CA GLY A 16 -4.14 17.54 0.37
C GLY A 16 -3.33 16.52 1.17
N GLY A 17 -3.90 15.35 1.46
CA GLY A 17 -3.25 14.33 2.31
C GLY A 17 -1.90 13.86 1.80
N ARG A 18 -1.74 13.69 0.49
CA ARG A 18 -0.46 13.31 -0.12
C ARG A 18 0.62 14.36 0.11
N GLU A 19 0.28 15.62 -0.13
CA GLU A 19 1.21 16.74 0.03
C GLU A 19 1.62 16.92 1.49
N ILE A 20 0.67 16.83 2.40
CA ILE A 20 0.92 16.90 3.84
C ILE A 20 1.81 15.76 4.28
N GLY A 21 1.54 14.54 3.82
CA GLY A 21 2.34 13.36 4.14
C GLY A 21 3.78 13.49 3.67
N LYS A 22 3.99 14.02 2.48
CA LYS A 22 5.33 14.26 1.95
C LYS A 22 6.10 15.30 2.76
N LYS A 23 5.46 16.41 3.09
CA LYS A 23 6.06 17.45 3.94
C LYS A 23 6.41 16.93 5.34
N LEU A 24 5.54 16.10 5.90
CA LEU A 24 5.77 15.48 7.19
C LEU A 24 6.98 14.54 7.15
N ALA A 25 7.07 13.70 6.15
CA ALA A 25 8.20 12.80 5.96
C ALA A 25 9.53 13.57 5.81
N ASP A 26 9.51 14.64 5.03
CA ASP A 26 10.68 15.51 4.85
C ASP A 26 11.13 16.15 6.19
N ARG A 27 10.19 16.61 6.98
CA ARG A 27 10.48 17.19 8.30
C ARG A 27 11.04 16.19 9.30
N LEU A 28 10.59 14.96 9.23
CA LEU A 28 11.04 13.88 10.11
C LEU A 28 12.25 13.14 9.57
N HIS A 29 12.69 13.47 8.36
CA HIS A 29 13.79 12.80 7.67
C HIS A 29 13.59 11.28 7.57
N ILE A 30 12.37 10.88 7.23
CA ILE A 30 11.98 9.49 7.01
C ILE A 30 11.39 9.29 5.62
N PRO A 31 11.45 8.07 5.06
CA PRO A 31 10.89 7.79 3.75
C PRO A 31 9.39 8.05 3.68
N PHE A 32 8.93 8.47 2.51
CA PHE A 32 7.54 8.66 2.16
C PHE A 32 7.14 7.65 1.10
N TYR A 33 6.01 6.98 1.32
CA TYR A 33 5.47 6.00 0.38
C TYR A 33 4.05 6.35 0.01
N ASP A 34 3.86 6.75 -1.22
CA ASP A 34 2.58 6.76 -1.89
C ASP A 34 2.47 5.51 -2.78
N ARG A 35 1.48 5.47 -3.66
CA ARG A 35 1.30 4.37 -4.60
C ARG A 35 2.57 4.06 -5.39
N GLU A 36 3.15 5.08 -6.02
CA GLU A 36 4.31 4.91 -6.91
C GLU A 36 5.53 4.40 -6.16
N LEU A 37 5.76 4.92 -4.98
CA LEU A 37 6.90 4.52 -4.16
C LEU A 37 6.72 3.12 -3.56
N LEU A 38 5.48 2.71 -3.29
CA LEU A 38 5.21 1.32 -2.91
C LEU A 38 5.47 0.35 -4.06
N GLU A 39 5.12 0.74 -5.28
CA GLU A 39 5.44 -0.05 -6.47
C GLU A 39 6.97 -0.20 -6.65
N MET A 40 7.71 0.87 -6.45
CA MET A 40 9.18 0.83 -6.48
C MET A 40 9.75 -0.08 -5.39
N ALA A 41 9.24 0.03 -4.19
CA ALA A 41 9.68 -0.82 -3.08
C ALA A 41 9.39 -2.29 -3.35
N ALA A 42 8.26 -2.60 -3.94
CA ALA A 42 7.92 -3.96 -4.36
C ALA A 42 8.91 -4.49 -5.39
N LYS A 43 9.27 -3.69 -6.36
CA LYS A 43 10.25 -4.02 -7.39
C LYS A 43 11.63 -4.29 -6.81
N GLU A 44 12.08 -3.44 -5.91
CA GLU A 44 13.37 -3.60 -5.23
C GLU A 44 13.46 -4.87 -4.39
N ASN A 45 12.33 -5.30 -3.84
CA ASN A 45 12.22 -6.52 -3.04
C ASN A 45 11.90 -7.77 -3.88
N GLY A 46 11.99 -7.67 -5.21
CA GLY A 46 11.75 -8.81 -6.11
C GLY A 46 10.28 -9.17 -6.28
N MET A 47 9.37 -8.28 -5.90
CA MET A 47 7.93 -8.45 -6.10
C MET A 47 7.55 -7.97 -7.51
N SER A 48 6.55 -8.61 -8.12
CA SER A 48 6.19 -8.32 -9.50
C SER A 48 5.56 -6.92 -9.67
N GLU A 49 6.20 -6.08 -10.47
CA GLU A 49 5.72 -4.73 -10.79
C GLU A 49 4.38 -4.77 -11.56
N GLU A 50 4.22 -5.75 -12.44
CA GLU A 50 2.98 -5.91 -13.22
C GLU A 50 1.78 -6.18 -12.33
N LEU A 51 1.96 -6.93 -11.25
CA LEU A 51 0.91 -7.18 -10.28
C LEU A 51 0.44 -5.90 -9.59
N LEU A 52 1.33 -4.96 -9.31
CA LEU A 52 0.98 -3.72 -8.63
C LEU A 52 0.29 -2.69 -9.52
N SER A 53 0.73 -2.53 -10.76
CA SER A 53 0.15 -1.54 -11.66
C SER A 53 -1.26 -1.90 -12.12
N ASP A 54 -1.50 -3.18 -12.40
CA ASP A 54 -2.80 -3.65 -12.85
C ASP A 54 -3.85 -3.65 -11.74
N PHE A 55 -3.42 -3.70 -10.51
CA PHE A 55 -4.32 -3.78 -9.37
C PHE A 55 -5.04 -2.50 -9.02
N ASP A 56 -4.51 -1.38 -9.45
CA ASP A 56 -4.98 -0.09 -8.97
C ASP A 56 -6.00 0.58 -9.88
N GLU A 57 -5.95 0.32 -11.16
CA GLU A 57 -6.75 1.06 -12.13
C GLU A 57 -7.90 0.27 -12.76
N LYS A 58 -7.81 -1.04 -12.80
CA LYS A 58 -8.82 -1.88 -13.44
C LYS A 58 -8.96 -3.23 -12.75
N ALA A 59 -9.38 -3.17 -11.53
CA ALA A 59 -9.69 -4.39 -10.81
C ALA A 59 -10.74 -5.16 -11.57
N THR A 60 -10.53 -6.19 -12.23
CA THR A 60 -11.49 -7.23 -12.55
C THR A 60 -11.70 -7.64 -14.00
N ASN A 61 -11.35 -6.84 -15.00
CA ASN A 61 -11.73 -7.18 -16.38
C ASN A 61 -10.58 -7.31 -17.38
N SER A 62 -9.35 -7.31 -16.93
CA SER A 62 -8.21 -7.48 -17.83
C SER A 62 -7.82 -8.94 -17.96
N ILE A 63 -7.72 -9.43 -19.20
CA ILE A 63 -7.20 -10.76 -19.51
C ILE A 63 -5.76 -10.92 -18.96
N LEU A 64 -4.97 -9.85 -19.03
CA LEU A 64 -3.62 -9.82 -18.47
C LEU A 64 -3.61 -10.03 -16.96
N TYR A 65 -4.59 -9.46 -16.28
CA TYR A 65 -4.78 -9.64 -14.86
C TYR A 65 -5.10 -11.11 -14.52
N SER A 66 -5.99 -11.73 -15.28
CA SER A 66 -6.32 -13.14 -15.12
C SER A 66 -5.11 -14.05 -15.38
N LEU A 67 -4.28 -13.69 -16.35
CA LEU A 67 -3.05 -14.42 -16.67
C LEU A 67 -1.98 -14.24 -15.59
N ALA A 68 -1.81 -13.03 -15.07
CA ALA A 68 -0.85 -12.76 -13.99
C ALA A 68 -1.22 -13.53 -12.72
N ILE A 69 -2.49 -13.62 -12.39
CA ILE A 69 -2.95 -14.41 -11.25
C ILE A 69 -2.89 -15.91 -11.54
N GLY A 70 -3.19 -16.31 -12.78
CA GLY A 70 -2.99 -17.69 -13.19
C GLY A 70 -1.54 -18.14 -13.01
N SER A 71 -0.58 -17.32 -13.38
CA SER A 71 0.84 -17.61 -13.20
C SER A 71 1.27 -17.60 -11.73
N TYR A 72 0.72 -16.70 -10.93
CA TYR A 72 0.98 -16.67 -9.50
C TYR A 72 0.35 -17.87 -8.77
N ALA A 73 -0.86 -18.25 -9.16
CA ALA A 73 -1.55 -19.42 -8.61
C ALA A 73 -0.90 -20.74 -9.06
N MET A 74 -0.33 -20.80 -10.25
CA MET A 74 0.39 -21.98 -10.75
C MET A 74 1.76 -22.16 -10.09
N GLY A 75 2.38 -21.10 -9.63
CA GLY A 75 3.64 -21.16 -8.88
C GLY A 75 3.47 -21.66 -7.44
N SER A 76 2.27 -21.64 -6.91
CA SER A 76 1.95 -22.20 -5.62
C SER A 76 0.98 -23.36 -5.78
N HIS A 77 1.50 -24.52 -6.11
CA HIS A 77 0.75 -25.77 -5.99
C HIS A 77 0.48 -26.09 -4.51
N VAL A 78 -0.22 -25.21 -3.84
CA VAL A 78 -0.81 -25.54 -2.56
C VAL A 78 -2.22 -26.01 -2.83
N SER A 79 -2.35 -27.29 -3.06
CA SER A 79 -3.63 -27.96 -3.05
C SER A 79 -4.31 -27.69 -1.68
N GLY A 80 -5.36 -26.89 -1.70
CA GLY A 80 -6.15 -26.62 -0.50
C GLY A 80 -6.30 -25.17 -0.11
N VAL A 81 -5.68 -24.22 -0.82
CA VAL A 81 -6.03 -22.81 -0.64
C VAL A 81 -7.32 -22.56 -1.42
N PRO A 82 -8.41 -22.17 -0.76
CA PRO A 82 -9.62 -21.80 -1.47
C PRO A 82 -9.29 -20.68 -2.47
N GLU A 83 -9.93 -20.71 -3.62
CA GLU A 83 -9.80 -19.64 -4.59
C GLU A 83 -10.18 -18.31 -3.92
N MET A 84 -9.17 -17.57 -3.51
CA MET A 84 -9.39 -16.24 -2.97
C MET A 84 -9.89 -15.32 -4.08
N PRO A 85 -10.91 -14.50 -3.79
CA PRO A 85 -11.26 -13.41 -4.69
C PRO A 85 -10.02 -12.57 -5.02
N MET A 86 -9.97 -12.11 -6.22
CA MET A 86 -8.86 -11.40 -6.80
C MET A 86 -8.46 -10.16 -6.00
N ASN A 87 -9.45 -9.41 -5.54
CA ASN A 87 -9.22 -8.23 -4.70
C ASN A 87 -8.51 -8.57 -3.39
N ASP A 88 -8.74 -9.76 -2.85
CA ASP A 88 -8.09 -10.20 -1.61
C ASP A 88 -6.61 -10.55 -1.84
N LYS A 89 -6.28 -11.14 -2.98
CA LYS A 89 -4.88 -11.42 -3.35
C LYS A 89 -4.08 -10.13 -3.52
N VAL A 90 -4.68 -9.13 -4.15
CA VAL A 90 -4.10 -7.79 -4.30
C VAL A 90 -3.84 -7.17 -2.94
N PHE A 91 -4.85 -7.20 -2.09
CA PHE A 91 -4.75 -6.66 -0.75
C PHE A 91 -3.63 -7.33 0.04
N LEU A 92 -3.53 -8.65 -0.02
CA LEU A 92 -2.46 -9.40 0.65
C LEU A 92 -1.09 -9.02 0.12
N PHE A 93 -0.95 -8.87 -1.19
CA PHE A 93 0.31 -8.47 -1.80
C PHE A 93 0.72 -7.05 -1.38
N GLN A 94 -0.20 -6.09 -1.46
CA GLN A 94 0.05 -4.73 -0.98
C GLN A 94 0.36 -4.71 0.51
N SER A 95 -0.31 -5.55 1.30
CA SER A 95 -0.03 -5.69 2.73
C SER A 95 1.39 -6.14 2.99
N ASP A 96 1.89 -7.08 2.21
CA ASP A 96 3.28 -7.58 2.35
C ASP A 96 4.29 -6.47 2.03
N VAL A 97 4.04 -5.68 0.98
CA VAL A 97 4.90 -4.52 0.65
C VAL A 97 4.88 -3.49 1.77
N ILE A 98 3.70 -3.17 2.29
CA ILE A 98 3.55 -2.20 3.40
C ILE A 98 4.29 -2.69 4.65
N LYS A 99 4.16 -3.96 4.99
CA LYS A 99 4.88 -4.55 6.13
C LYS A 99 6.40 -4.51 5.93
N GLU A 100 6.85 -4.70 4.71
CA GLU A 100 8.29 -4.64 4.40
C GLU A 100 8.84 -3.22 4.59
N VAL A 101 8.18 -2.21 4.04
CA VAL A 101 8.62 -0.81 4.23
C VAL A 101 8.47 -0.34 5.67
N ALA A 102 7.51 -0.88 6.41
CA ALA A 102 7.26 -0.54 7.82
C ALA A 102 8.24 -1.18 8.80
N LYS A 103 9.21 -1.95 8.34
CA LYS A 103 10.34 -2.40 9.18
C LYS A 103 11.20 -1.24 9.65
N SER A 104 11.20 -0.14 8.91
CA SER A 104 11.88 1.11 9.25
C SER A 104 10.86 2.24 9.39
N SER A 105 11.24 3.34 10.01
CA SER A 105 10.39 4.53 10.11
C SER A 105 9.98 5.01 8.72
N CYS A 106 8.70 5.30 8.54
CA CYS A 106 8.18 5.76 7.26
C CYS A 106 6.82 6.44 7.40
N VAL A 107 6.43 7.16 6.35
CA VAL A 107 5.08 7.68 6.15
C VAL A 107 4.45 6.96 4.97
N VAL A 108 3.28 6.36 5.16
CA VAL A 108 2.54 5.65 4.11
C VAL A 108 1.19 6.32 3.89
N VAL A 109 0.90 6.68 2.67
CA VAL A 109 -0.36 7.34 2.30
C VAL A 109 -1.27 6.38 1.57
N GLY A 110 -2.46 6.17 2.13
CA GLY A 110 -3.51 5.34 1.55
C GLY A 110 -3.27 3.84 1.70
N ARG A 111 -3.88 3.06 0.79
CA ARG A 111 -3.71 1.60 0.67
C ARG A 111 -4.13 0.78 1.88
N CYS A 112 -5.03 1.29 2.69
CA CYS A 112 -5.43 0.62 3.93
C CYS A 112 -4.25 0.30 4.86
N ALA A 113 -3.19 1.11 4.80
CA ALA A 113 -2.00 0.91 5.62
C ALA A 113 -2.31 0.92 7.11
N ASP A 114 -3.25 1.73 7.54
CA ASP A 114 -3.77 1.76 8.91
C ASP A 114 -4.29 0.39 9.37
N TYR A 115 -5.03 -0.29 8.52
CA TYR A 115 -5.54 -1.63 8.79
C TYR A 115 -4.41 -2.67 8.77
N VAL A 116 -3.53 -2.61 7.79
CA VAL A 116 -2.40 -3.55 7.64
C VAL A 116 -1.47 -3.49 8.85
N LEU A 117 -1.22 -2.29 9.36
CA LEU A 117 -0.29 -2.03 10.46
C LEU A 117 -0.98 -1.84 11.81
N ARG A 118 -2.24 -2.24 11.94
CA ARG A 118 -3.04 -2.03 13.16
C ARG A 118 -2.43 -2.61 14.43
N ASP A 119 -1.65 -3.66 14.29
CA ASP A 119 -1.02 -4.35 15.43
C ASP A 119 0.40 -3.84 15.74
N ASP A 120 0.92 -2.92 14.93
CA ASP A 120 2.25 -2.35 15.18
C ASP A 120 2.14 -1.18 16.18
N PRO A 121 2.76 -1.31 17.38
CA PRO A 121 2.66 -0.27 18.39
C PRO A 121 3.39 1.03 18.02
N ALA A 122 4.26 1.00 17.02
CA ALA A 122 4.97 2.18 16.53
C ALA A 122 4.15 2.95 15.48
N CYS A 123 2.95 2.49 15.13
CA CYS A 123 2.13 3.07 14.09
C CYS A 123 1.17 4.12 14.63
N LEU A 124 1.25 5.32 14.07
CA LEU A 124 0.30 6.41 14.28
C LEU A 124 -0.58 6.57 13.05
N ASN A 125 -1.88 6.47 13.22
CA ASN A 125 -2.83 6.59 12.14
C ASN A 125 -3.44 7.99 12.11
N LEU A 126 -3.35 8.67 10.98
CA LEU A 126 -3.93 9.99 10.73
C LEU A 126 -4.97 9.89 9.63
N PHE A 127 -6.06 10.63 9.77
CA PHE A 127 -7.04 10.78 8.73
C PHE A 127 -7.26 12.26 8.42
N LEU A 128 -7.06 12.64 7.16
CA LEU A 128 -7.22 14.02 6.70
C LEU A 128 -8.53 14.18 5.95
N HIS A 129 -9.30 15.15 6.35
CA HIS A 129 -10.54 15.52 5.70
C HIS A 129 -10.57 17.03 5.43
N ALA A 130 -11.39 17.44 4.50
CA ALA A 130 -11.61 18.84 4.19
C ALA A 130 -13.06 19.04 3.72
N PRO A 131 -13.62 20.24 3.88
CA PRO A 131 -14.94 20.55 3.32
C PRO A 131 -14.99 20.30 1.82
N LYS A 132 -16.14 19.89 1.33
CA LYS A 132 -16.32 19.55 -0.10
C LYS A 132 -15.89 20.69 -1.02
N GLU A 133 -16.16 21.92 -0.64
CA GLU A 133 -15.84 23.13 -1.42
C GLU A 133 -14.33 23.31 -1.59
N VAL A 134 -13.54 22.86 -0.64
CA VAL A 134 -12.08 22.95 -0.68
C VAL A 134 -11.46 21.83 -1.49
N ARG A 135 -12.14 20.69 -1.56
CA ARG A 135 -11.62 19.47 -2.23
C ARG A 135 -11.87 19.45 -3.75
N VAL A 136 -12.67 20.31 -4.25
CA VAL A 136 -13.01 20.37 -5.68
C VAL A 136 -11.98 21.16 -6.46
#